data_9bfe36b08ef9d0f1bba21ce2fd76b811
#
_entry.id   9bfe36b08ef9d0f1bba21ce2fd76b811
#
_cell.length_a   1.000
_cell.length_b   1.000
_cell.length_c   1.000
_cell.angle_alpha   90.00
_cell.angle_beta   90.00
_cell.angle_gamma   90.00
#
_symmetry.space_group_name_H-M   'P 1'
#
loop_
_entity.id
_entity.type
_entity.pdbx_description
1 polymer ?
#
loop_
_entity_poly.entity_id
_entity_poly.type
_entity_poly.pdbx_seq_one_letter_code
_entity_poly.pdbx_strand_id
1 'polypeptide(L)'
;MSRFLNNRYKDLEPYVPGEQPQDQQYVKLNTNESPFPPPPAAIERAAKAAERLQLYSDPDCRVLSEKLAQMLSAQLAAESGTALTRDNVIITNGSDEVLNFAFMAFCSSEKPAIFPDITYGFYPVFADMNGLPYREIPLDSQLRIDPKDYIGAGGTIFIANPNAHTGIALSRTQIEEIVRGNPNDLVIVDEAYVDFGAESSLPLLEKYDNILIIQTFSKSRSLAGARLGFGVASAEIIRDLHTIRNSTNPYNINTMTQAAGLGVLEEEETIRRNCETIIANRRYTQERLSAMGFELTDSSANFIFMKHPAVDGGRIYEEMKARGVLIRHFTKERMAQYNRVTIGSREQMDVFLKVLGEVIEELK
;
A
#
# COMPACT_ATOMS: atom_id res chain seq x y z
N MET A 1 -30.08 -6.21 -7.25
CA MET A 1 -29.65 -4.80 -7.47
C MET A 1 -30.86 -3.93 -7.80
N SER A 2 -30.82 -2.62 -7.54
CA SER A 2 -31.89 -1.68 -7.92
C SER A 2 -32.03 -1.62 -9.44
N ARG A 3 -33.31 -1.47 -9.95
CA ARG A 3 -33.57 -1.23 -11.37
C ARG A 3 -32.99 0.08 -11.91
N PHE A 4 -32.51 0.96 -11.04
CA PHE A 4 -31.92 2.26 -11.35
C PHE A 4 -30.41 2.23 -11.45
N LEU A 5 -29.76 1.11 -11.12
CA LEU A 5 -28.31 0.99 -11.23
C LEU A 5 -27.92 1.10 -12.70
N ASN A 6 -26.90 1.92 -12.98
CA ASN A 6 -26.33 2.03 -14.31
C ASN A 6 -25.82 0.66 -14.77
N ASN A 7 -26.10 0.29 -16.02
CA ASN A 7 -25.73 -0.99 -16.60
C ASN A 7 -24.22 -1.28 -16.51
N ARG A 8 -23.39 -0.24 -16.55
CA ARG A 8 -21.93 -0.34 -16.38
C ARG A 8 -21.52 -1.01 -15.08
N TYR A 9 -22.31 -0.89 -14.01
CA TYR A 9 -21.98 -1.40 -12.68
C TYR A 9 -22.71 -2.69 -12.31
N LYS A 10 -23.45 -3.30 -13.25
CA LYS A 10 -24.23 -4.51 -12.93
C LYS A 10 -23.37 -5.69 -12.52
N ASP A 11 -22.22 -5.82 -13.15
CA ASP A 11 -21.29 -6.92 -12.95
C ASP A 11 -20.04 -6.49 -12.13
N LEU A 12 -20.07 -5.27 -11.53
CA LEU A 12 -18.98 -4.77 -10.73
C LEU A 12 -18.86 -5.59 -9.42
N GLU A 13 -17.74 -6.25 -9.25
CA GLU A 13 -17.37 -6.93 -8.00
C GLU A 13 -16.63 -5.94 -7.08
N PRO A 14 -17.24 -5.56 -5.94
CA PRO A 14 -16.60 -4.61 -5.03
C PRO A 14 -15.41 -5.26 -4.32
N TYR A 15 -14.42 -4.45 -3.98
CA TYR A 15 -13.33 -4.89 -3.12
C TYR A 15 -13.86 -5.38 -1.76
N VAL A 16 -13.36 -6.55 -1.32
CA VAL A 16 -13.71 -7.13 -0.02
C VAL A 16 -12.62 -6.75 1.01
N PRO A 17 -12.92 -5.81 1.92
CA PRO A 17 -11.96 -5.42 2.96
C PRO A 17 -11.66 -6.57 3.91
N GLY A 18 -10.59 -6.43 4.69
CA GLY A 18 -10.31 -7.36 5.79
C GLY A 18 -11.40 -7.32 6.84
N GLU A 19 -11.72 -8.48 7.39
CA GLU A 19 -12.74 -8.61 8.42
C GLU A 19 -12.44 -7.74 9.65
N GLN A 20 -13.50 -7.24 10.28
CA GLN A 20 -13.46 -6.51 11.55
C GLN A 20 -14.59 -7.00 12.46
N PRO A 21 -14.58 -8.30 12.88
CA PRO A 21 -15.60 -8.87 13.74
C PRO A 21 -15.62 -8.17 15.10
N GLN A 22 -16.81 -8.10 15.72
CA GLN A 22 -17.06 -7.41 16.99
C GLN A 22 -17.55 -8.38 18.08
N ASP A 23 -17.52 -9.67 17.82
CA ASP A 23 -18.04 -10.73 18.68
C ASP A 23 -17.12 -11.07 19.85
N GLN A 24 -15.81 -10.79 19.74
CA GLN A 24 -14.80 -10.95 20.79
C GLN A 24 -13.64 -9.99 20.58
N GLN A 25 -12.70 -9.98 21.53
CA GLN A 25 -11.45 -9.25 21.36
C GLN A 25 -10.43 -10.10 20.58
N TYR A 26 -9.91 -9.55 19.50
CA TYR A 26 -8.94 -10.23 18.63
C TYR A 26 -7.55 -9.59 18.71
N VAL A 27 -6.52 -10.43 18.58
CA VAL A 27 -5.21 -9.97 18.12
C VAL A 27 -5.32 -9.75 16.61
N LYS A 28 -5.47 -8.49 16.20
CA LYS A 28 -5.77 -8.10 14.80
C LYS A 28 -4.52 -8.00 13.96
N LEU A 29 -4.27 -8.99 13.09
CA LEU A 29 -3.09 -9.11 12.22
C LEU A 29 -3.49 -9.33 10.74
N ASN A 30 -4.61 -8.75 10.28
CA ASN A 30 -5.17 -9.05 8.95
C ASN A 30 -5.16 -7.90 7.95
N THR A 31 -4.95 -6.63 8.37
CA THR A 31 -5.11 -5.45 7.50
C THR A 31 -3.87 -4.58 7.36
N ASN A 32 -2.70 -5.09 7.77
CA ASN A 32 -1.41 -4.42 7.65
C ASN A 32 -1.37 -3.04 8.31
N GLU A 33 -2.05 -2.89 9.44
CA GLU A 33 -2.02 -1.67 10.25
C GLU A 33 -0.74 -1.62 11.09
N SER A 34 -0.34 -0.43 11.51
CA SER A 34 0.75 -0.25 12.47
C SER A 34 0.31 -0.71 13.87
N PRO A 35 1.15 -1.43 14.62
CA PRO A 35 0.88 -1.74 16.03
C PRO A 35 1.09 -0.53 16.96
N PHE A 36 1.63 0.57 16.44
CA PHE A 36 1.91 1.79 17.19
C PHE A 36 0.81 2.82 16.97
N PRO A 37 0.44 3.60 18.01
CA PRO A 37 -0.47 4.74 17.83
C PRO A 37 0.19 5.82 16.94
N PRO A 38 -0.62 6.77 16.44
CA PRO A 38 -0.07 7.98 15.81
C PRO A 38 0.87 8.71 16.76
N PRO A 39 1.91 9.39 16.25
CA PRO A 39 2.79 10.22 17.06
C PRO A 39 2.01 11.29 17.84
N PRO A 40 2.46 11.70 19.06
CA PRO A 40 1.76 12.68 19.89
C PRO A 40 1.46 13.99 19.16
N ALA A 41 2.41 14.52 18.39
CA ALA A 41 2.21 15.74 17.61
C ALA A 41 1.06 15.62 16.58
N ALA A 42 0.86 14.45 16.00
CA ALA A 42 -0.24 14.21 15.08
C ALA A 42 -1.60 14.27 15.78
N ILE A 43 -1.70 13.67 16.98
CA ILE A 43 -2.92 13.68 17.79
C ILE A 43 -3.26 15.09 18.25
N GLU A 44 -2.28 15.84 18.78
CA GLU A 44 -2.45 17.20 19.26
C GLU A 44 -2.92 18.15 18.14
N ARG A 45 -2.24 18.11 16.98
CA ARG A 45 -2.59 18.94 15.85
C ARG A 45 -3.98 18.63 15.30
N ALA A 46 -4.37 17.36 15.23
CA ALA A 46 -5.70 16.94 14.79
C ALA A 46 -6.78 17.47 15.76
N ALA A 47 -6.56 17.31 17.07
CA ALA A 47 -7.49 17.81 18.11
C ALA A 47 -7.68 19.34 18.02
N LYS A 48 -6.60 20.09 17.86
CA LYS A 48 -6.67 21.55 17.68
C LYS A 48 -7.38 21.95 16.38
N ALA A 49 -7.17 21.20 15.30
CA ALA A 49 -7.82 21.45 14.03
C ALA A 49 -9.35 21.21 14.08
N ALA A 50 -9.82 20.34 14.98
CA ALA A 50 -11.24 20.07 15.20
C ALA A 50 -12.04 21.32 15.66
N GLU A 51 -11.38 22.29 16.30
CA GLU A 51 -12.00 23.56 16.75
C GLU A 51 -12.50 24.42 15.57
N ARG A 52 -12.12 24.10 14.33
CA ARG A 52 -12.42 24.88 13.14
C ARG A 52 -13.16 24.10 12.05
N LEU A 53 -13.83 23.02 12.40
CA LEU A 53 -14.53 22.14 11.44
C LEU A 53 -15.72 22.81 10.74
N GLN A 54 -16.17 24.00 11.18
CA GLN A 54 -17.18 24.79 10.47
C GLN A 54 -16.65 25.43 9.17
N LEU A 55 -15.35 25.38 8.93
CA LEU A 55 -14.71 25.88 7.71
C LEU A 55 -14.24 24.74 6.83
N TYR A 56 -14.32 24.93 5.52
CA TYR A 56 -13.68 24.01 4.58
C TYR A 56 -12.16 23.94 4.80
N SER A 57 -11.60 22.77 4.53
CA SER A 57 -10.15 22.56 4.51
C SER A 57 -9.47 23.31 3.36
N ASP A 58 -8.14 23.47 3.42
CA ASP A 58 -7.37 23.95 2.28
C ASP A 58 -7.42 22.91 1.13
N PRO A 59 -8.04 23.21 -0.02
CA PRO A 59 -8.18 22.24 -1.11
C PRO A 59 -6.83 21.84 -1.72
N ASP A 60 -5.81 22.71 -1.63
CA ASP A 60 -4.48 22.44 -2.18
C ASP A 60 -3.52 21.83 -1.16
N CYS A 61 -3.97 21.62 0.10
CA CYS A 61 -3.12 21.10 1.19
C CYS A 61 -1.74 21.79 1.25
N ARG A 62 -1.68 23.12 0.99
CA ARG A 62 -0.43 23.87 0.71
C ARG A 62 0.66 23.64 1.73
N VAL A 63 0.33 23.75 3.02
CA VAL A 63 1.32 23.61 4.09
C VAL A 63 1.83 22.18 4.18
N LEU A 64 0.94 21.18 4.00
CA LEU A 64 1.30 19.77 4.06
C LEU A 64 2.12 19.34 2.84
N SER A 65 1.73 19.74 1.63
CA SER A 65 2.47 19.43 0.40
C SER A 65 3.84 20.09 0.35
N GLU A 66 3.97 21.34 0.82
CA GLU A 66 5.26 22.03 0.97
C GLU A 66 6.19 21.28 1.93
N LYS A 67 5.69 20.95 3.15
CA LYS A 67 6.48 20.23 4.16
C LYS A 67 6.90 18.83 3.65
N LEU A 68 5.99 18.13 2.95
CA LEU A 68 6.27 16.83 2.39
C LEU A 68 7.33 16.92 1.26
N ALA A 69 7.21 17.90 0.36
CA ALA A 69 8.20 18.13 -0.69
C ALA A 69 9.60 18.44 -0.11
N GLN A 70 9.68 19.23 0.97
CA GLN A 70 10.93 19.51 1.68
C GLN A 70 11.54 18.24 2.29
N MET A 71 10.72 17.38 2.96
CA MET A 71 11.18 16.11 3.52
C MET A 71 11.72 15.17 2.42
N LEU A 72 10.97 15.01 1.34
CA LEU A 72 11.37 14.16 0.22
C LEU A 72 12.64 14.69 -0.48
N SER A 73 12.76 16.01 -0.64
CA SER A 73 13.97 16.64 -1.16
C SER A 73 15.19 16.39 -0.27
N ALA A 74 15.02 16.40 1.05
CA ALA A 74 16.11 16.07 1.98
C ALA A 74 16.56 14.61 1.86
N GLN A 75 15.63 13.68 1.63
CA GLN A 75 15.94 12.29 1.33
C GLN A 75 16.70 12.14 0.01
N LEU A 76 16.27 12.85 -1.03
CA LEU A 76 16.92 12.84 -2.34
C LEU A 76 18.28 13.56 -2.35
N ALA A 77 18.46 14.60 -1.56
CA ALA A 77 19.72 15.36 -1.51
C ALA A 77 20.92 14.49 -1.12
N ALA A 78 20.70 13.42 -0.35
CA ALA A 78 21.74 12.46 0.02
C ALA A 78 22.17 11.57 -1.18
N GLU A 79 21.34 11.42 -2.21
CA GLU A 79 21.56 10.48 -3.32
C GLU A 79 21.72 11.20 -4.70
N SER A 80 20.95 12.27 -4.97
CA SER A 80 20.87 12.85 -6.31
C SER A 80 20.91 14.39 -6.36
N GLY A 81 20.53 15.06 -5.27
CA GLY A 81 20.50 16.54 -5.22
C GLY A 81 19.25 17.18 -5.82
N THR A 82 18.28 16.42 -6.27
CA THR A 82 17.02 16.94 -6.83
C THR A 82 16.17 17.60 -5.77
N ALA A 83 15.71 18.83 -6.02
CA ALA A 83 14.78 19.55 -5.16
C ALA A 83 13.36 19.41 -5.72
N LEU A 84 12.48 18.78 -4.93
CA LEU A 84 11.06 18.72 -5.19
C LEU A 84 10.36 19.97 -4.63
N THR A 85 9.30 20.37 -5.29
CA THR A 85 8.39 21.43 -4.84
C THR A 85 6.99 20.87 -4.62
N ARG A 86 6.09 21.67 -4.07
CA ARG A 86 4.68 21.27 -3.97
C ARG A 86 4.05 20.90 -5.32
N ASP A 87 4.57 21.39 -6.44
CA ASP A 87 4.05 21.09 -7.76
C ASP A 87 4.42 19.65 -8.21
N ASN A 88 5.30 18.99 -7.48
CA ASN A 88 5.67 17.58 -7.68
C ASN A 88 4.86 16.62 -6.79
N VAL A 89 3.94 17.13 -5.95
CA VAL A 89 3.24 16.33 -4.92
C VAL A 89 1.73 16.54 -5.02
N ILE A 90 0.98 15.44 -5.03
CA ILE A 90 -0.47 15.45 -4.81
C ILE A 90 -0.82 14.75 -3.49
N ILE A 91 -1.65 15.39 -2.67
CA ILE A 91 -2.19 14.84 -1.42
C ILE A 91 -3.60 14.31 -1.66
N THR A 92 -3.89 13.10 -1.15
CA THR A 92 -5.15 12.40 -1.40
C THR A 92 -5.70 11.67 -0.18
N ASN A 93 -6.97 11.24 -0.26
CA ASN A 93 -7.67 10.51 0.79
C ASN A 93 -7.25 9.01 0.79
N GLY A 94 -6.02 8.78 1.27
CA GLY A 94 -5.30 7.52 1.13
C GLY A 94 -4.67 7.37 -0.26
N SER A 95 -3.73 6.44 -0.40
CA SER A 95 -3.10 6.11 -1.68
C SER A 95 -4.10 5.55 -2.70
N ASP A 96 -5.19 4.94 -2.25
CA ASP A 96 -6.26 4.44 -3.11
C ASP A 96 -6.84 5.52 -4.01
N GLU A 97 -6.95 6.77 -3.52
CA GLU A 97 -7.48 7.87 -4.30
C GLU A 97 -6.48 8.34 -5.37
N VAL A 98 -5.15 8.35 -5.08
CA VAL A 98 -4.13 8.59 -6.12
C VAL A 98 -4.22 7.53 -7.21
N LEU A 99 -4.33 6.25 -6.80
CA LEU A 99 -4.46 5.14 -7.74
C LEU A 99 -5.70 5.31 -8.63
N ASN A 100 -6.87 5.55 -8.05
CA ASN A 100 -8.09 5.76 -8.85
C ASN A 100 -7.98 6.94 -9.80
N PHE A 101 -7.40 8.05 -9.36
CA PHE A 101 -7.15 9.21 -10.24
C PHE A 101 -6.18 8.86 -11.36
N ALA A 102 -5.16 8.03 -11.09
CA ALA A 102 -4.23 7.58 -12.10
C ALA A 102 -4.90 6.66 -13.14
N PHE A 103 -5.79 5.75 -12.72
CA PHE A 103 -6.63 4.97 -13.65
C PHE A 103 -7.48 5.89 -14.52
N MET A 104 -8.12 6.91 -13.94
CA MET A 104 -8.95 7.87 -14.68
C MET A 104 -8.17 8.74 -15.65
N ALA A 105 -6.95 9.18 -15.26
CA ALA A 105 -6.15 10.14 -16.02
C ALA A 105 -5.32 9.49 -17.13
N PHE A 106 -4.77 8.29 -16.87
CA PHE A 106 -3.70 7.73 -17.69
C PHE A 106 -4.02 6.39 -18.36
N CYS A 107 -5.20 5.81 -18.09
CA CYS A 107 -5.66 4.61 -18.78
C CYS A 107 -6.79 4.91 -19.77
N SER A 108 -6.83 4.17 -20.87
CA SER A 108 -7.88 4.27 -21.90
C SER A 108 -8.07 2.93 -22.61
N SER A 109 -8.97 2.88 -23.58
CA SER A 109 -9.12 1.71 -24.46
C SER A 109 -7.85 1.40 -25.27
N GLU A 110 -7.05 2.41 -25.57
CA GLU A 110 -5.79 2.30 -26.32
C GLU A 110 -4.56 2.10 -25.41
N LYS A 111 -4.68 2.54 -24.15
CA LYS A 111 -3.67 2.39 -23.10
C LYS A 111 -4.27 1.65 -21.90
N PRO A 112 -4.35 0.29 -21.97
CA PRO A 112 -4.89 -0.52 -20.88
C PRO A 112 -4.05 -0.40 -19.63
N ALA A 113 -4.65 -0.67 -18.46
CA ALA A 113 -3.89 -0.86 -17.22
C ALA A 113 -3.18 -2.22 -17.26
N ILE A 114 -1.94 -2.28 -16.78
CA ILE A 114 -1.11 -3.48 -16.76
C ILE A 114 -0.53 -3.68 -15.38
N PHE A 115 -0.76 -4.84 -14.77
CA PHE A 115 -0.30 -5.14 -13.41
C PHE A 115 -0.15 -6.66 -13.19
N PRO A 116 0.54 -7.11 -12.11
CA PRO A 116 0.68 -8.54 -11.81
C PRO A 116 -0.67 -9.19 -11.46
N ASP A 117 -0.82 -10.49 -11.77
CA ASP A 117 -2.02 -11.29 -11.46
C ASP A 117 -2.24 -11.48 -9.94
N ILE A 118 -1.16 -11.43 -9.15
CA ILE A 118 -1.19 -11.44 -7.70
C ILE A 118 -0.56 -10.14 -7.20
N THR A 119 -1.39 -9.15 -6.96
CA THR A 119 -1.01 -7.82 -6.49
C THR A 119 -2.14 -7.17 -5.68
N TYR A 120 -2.10 -5.85 -5.50
CA TYR A 120 -3.10 -5.12 -4.76
C TYR A 120 -4.50 -5.27 -5.38
N GLY A 121 -5.43 -5.84 -4.62
CA GLY A 121 -6.74 -6.25 -5.12
C GLY A 121 -7.67 -5.12 -5.59
N PHE A 122 -7.30 -3.85 -5.40
CA PHE A 122 -8.05 -2.71 -5.94
C PHE A 122 -7.74 -2.39 -7.40
N TYR A 123 -6.62 -2.84 -7.96
CA TYR A 123 -6.29 -2.51 -9.35
C TYR A 123 -7.37 -2.96 -10.36
N PRO A 124 -7.82 -4.24 -10.37
CA PRO A 124 -8.92 -4.64 -11.24
C PRO A 124 -10.24 -3.91 -10.91
N VAL A 125 -10.53 -3.65 -9.63
CA VAL A 125 -11.73 -2.91 -9.23
C VAL A 125 -11.75 -1.48 -9.78
N PHE A 126 -10.60 -0.78 -9.75
CA PHE A 126 -10.49 0.56 -10.35
C PHE A 126 -10.64 0.51 -11.88
N ALA A 127 -10.06 -0.49 -12.54
CA ALA A 127 -10.23 -0.66 -13.99
C ALA A 127 -11.70 -0.89 -14.34
N ASP A 128 -12.38 -1.84 -13.70
CA ASP A 128 -13.79 -2.17 -13.93
C ASP A 128 -14.70 -0.98 -13.60
N MET A 129 -14.49 -0.32 -12.46
CA MET A 129 -15.25 0.86 -12.06
C MET A 129 -15.16 1.99 -13.09
N ASN A 130 -13.97 2.19 -13.68
CA ASN A 130 -13.74 3.19 -14.71
C ASN A 130 -14.05 2.69 -16.14
N GLY A 131 -14.42 1.40 -16.33
CA GLY A 131 -14.72 0.77 -17.63
C GLY A 131 -13.49 0.71 -18.54
N LEU A 132 -12.36 0.46 -17.95
CA LEU A 132 -11.05 0.42 -18.61
C LEU A 132 -10.61 -1.03 -18.84
N PRO A 133 -10.04 -1.35 -20.00
CA PRO A 133 -9.41 -2.64 -20.19
C PRO A 133 -8.16 -2.75 -19.33
N TYR A 134 -7.87 -3.98 -18.89
CA TYR A 134 -6.63 -4.27 -18.20
C TYR A 134 -6.05 -5.61 -18.60
N ARG A 135 -4.77 -5.79 -18.32
CA ARG A 135 -4.04 -7.04 -18.54
C ARG A 135 -3.26 -7.42 -17.29
N GLU A 136 -3.52 -8.61 -16.78
CA GLU A 136 -2.75 -9.23 -15.71
C GLU A 136 -1.54 -9.95 -16.29
N ILE A 137 -0.35 -9.73 -15.71
CA ILE A 137 0.89 -10.45 -16.03
C ILE A 137 1.16 -11.46 -14.91
N PRO A 138 1.24 -12.76 -15.21
CA PRO A 138 1.45 -13.77 -14.19
C PRO A 138 2.80 -13.60 -13.49
N LEU A 139 2.81 -13.69 -12.16
CA LEU A 139 4.04 -13.88 -11.40
C LEU A 139 4.67 -15.24 -11.72
N ASP A 140 5.99 -15.34 -11.54
CA ASP A 140 6.70 -16.61 -11.69
C ASP A 140 6.27 -17.67 -10.65
N SER A 141 6.88 -18.87 -10.69
CA SER A 141 6.59 -19.95 -9.74
C SER A 141 7.00 -19.63 -8.29
N GLN A 142 7.84 -18.64 -8.08
CA GLN A 142 8.27 -18.13 -6.78
C GLN A 142 7.51 -16.87 -6.35
N LEU A 143 6.43 -16.54 -7.04
CA LEU A 143 5.59 -15.35 -6.83
C LEU A 143 6.35 -14.02 -7.00
N ARG A 144 7.30 -13.95 -7.92
CA ARG A 144 8.11 -12.77 -8.24
C ARG A 144 7.65 -12.14 -9.54
N ILE A 145 7.83 -10.83 -9.62
CA ILE A 145 7.69 -10.07 -10.86
C ILE A 145 9.00 -10.21 -11.65
N ASP A 146 8.92 -10.58 -12.94
CA ASP A 146 10.05 -10.43 -13.88
C ASP A 146 9.92 -9.07 -14.58
N PRO A 147 10.86 -8.13 -14.40
CA PRO A 147 10.82 -6.83 -15.07
C PRO A 147 10.71 -6.90 -16.59
N LYS A 148 11.25 -7.96 -17.20
CA LYS A 148 11.25 -8.15 -18.66
C LYS A 148 9.85 -8.30 -19.25
N ASP A 149 8.92 -8.86 -18.48
CA ASP A 149 7.54 -9.05 -18.91
C ASP A 149 6.76 -7.74 -19.07
N TYR A 150 7.33 -6.66 -18.55
CA TYR A 150 6.75 -5.31 -18.58
C TYR A 150 7.40 -4.39 -19.63
N ILE A 151 8.51 -4.79 -20.26
CA ILE A 151 9.20 -3.98 -21.27
C ILE A 151 8.38 -3.94 -22.56
N GLY A 152 8.06 -2.71 -23.02
CA GLY A 152 7.24 -2.49 -24.21
C GLY A 152 5.81 -3.04 -24.06
N ALA A 153 5.29 -3.01 -22.85
CA ALA A 153 3.98 -3.58 -22.52
C ALA A 153 2.81 -2.88 -23.22
N GLY A 154 2.93 -1.60 -23.60
CA GLY A 154 1.95 -0.85 -24.38
C GLY A 154 0.71 -0.50 -23.58
N GLY A 155 0.88 0.14 -22.43
CA GLY A 155 -0.18 0.61 -21.54
C GLY A 155 0.37 1.20 -20.25
N THR A 156 -0.51 1.67 -19.37
CA THR A 156 -0.11 2.21 -18.07
C THR A 156 0.20 1.08 -17.08
N ILE A 157 1.42 1.03 -16.58
CA ILE A 157 1.93 -0.06 -15.75
C ILE A 157 1.79 0.30 -14.27
N PHE A 158 1.22 -0.61 -13.47
CA PHE A 158 1.07 -0.47 -12.02
C PHE A 158 1.87 -1.58 -11.31
N ILE A 159 2.86 -1.20 -10.53
CA ILE A 159 3.71 -2.10 -9.74
C ILE A 159 3.62 -1.71 -8.27
N ALA A 160 3.05 -2.58 -7.45
CA ALA A 160 3.20 -2.45 -5.99
C ALA A 160 4.61 -2.90 -5.60
N ASN A 161 5.37 -2.07 -4.93
CA ASN A 161 6.76 -2.36 -4.53
C ASN A 161 7.08 -1.86 -3.11
N PRO A 162 7.16 -2.74 -2.12
CA PRO A 162 6.96 -4.20 -2.13
C PRO A 162 5.58 -4.66 -2.58
N ASN A 163 5.52 -5.79 -3.33
CA ASN A 163 4.26 -6.27 -3.87
C ASN A 163 3.30 -6.75 -2.75
N ALA A 164 2.07 -6.31 -2.77
CA ALA A 164 0.99 -6.94 -2.02
C ALA A 164 0.45 -8.10 -2.90
N HIS A 165 0.31 -9.31 -2.47
CA HIS A 165 0.27 -9.87 -1.12
C HIS A 165 1.58 -10.55 -0.72
N THR A 166 2.54 -10.66 -1.65
CA THR A 166 3.75 -11.48 -1.47
C THR A 166 4.78 -10.82 -0.54
N GLY A 167 4.78 -9.49 -0.45
CA GLY A 167 5.79 -8.72 0.27
C GLY A 167 7.13 -8.60 -0.45
N ILE A 168 7.32 -9.29 -1.58
CA ILE A 168 8.58 -9.30 -2.33
C ILE A 168 8.78 -7.94 -2.99
N ALA A 169 9.98 -7.40 -2.87
CA ALA A 169 10.37 -6.15 -3.50
C ALA A 169 11.25 -6.36 -4.74
N LEU A 170 11.02 -5.54 -5.75
CA LEU A 170 12.00 -5.27 -6.81
C LEU A 170 13.03 -4.27 -6.30
N SER A 171 14.28 -4.42 -6.72
CA SER A 171 15.30 -3.38 -6.52
C SER A 171 14.98 -2.14 -7.36
N ARG A 172 15.56 -0.99 -6.99
CA ARG A 172 15.43 0.24 -7.77
C ARG A 172 15.94 0.05 -9.22
N THR A 173 16.99 -0.72 -9.40
CA THR A 173 17.52 -1.04 -10.75
C THR A 173 16.50 -1.82 -11.59
N GLN A 174 15.74 -2.75 -10.99
CA GLN A 174 14.70 -3.48 -11.69
C GLN A 174 13.49 -2.61 -12.03
N ILE A 175 13.11 -1.67 -11.15
CA ILE A 175 12.09 -0.66 -11.47
C ILE A 175 12.60 0.26 -12.59
N GLU A 176 13.86 0.70 -12.52
CA GLU A 176 14.48 1.53 -13.58
C GLU A 176 14.49 0.81 -14.95
N GLU A 177 14.69 -0.50 -14.98
CA GLU A 177 14.59 -1.32 -16.20
C GLU A 177 13.19 -1.23 -16.82
N ILE A 178 12.14 -1.35 -16.01
CA ILE A 178 10.74 -1.21 -16.46
C ILE A 178 10.50 0.22 -16.99
N VAL A 179 10.84 1.25 -16.23
CA VAL A 179 10.63 2.66 -16.60
C VAL A 179 11.32 2.99 -17.92
N ARG A 180 12.59 2.62 -18.04
CA ARG A 180 13.40 2.85 -19.25
C ARG A 180 12.88 2.08 -20.46
N GLY A 181 12.35 0.87 -20.23
CA GLY A 181 11.79 -0.01 -21.27
C GLY A 181 10.44 0.46 -21.83
N ASN A 182 9.83 1.49 -21.22
CA ASN A 182 8.49 2.02 -21.57
C ASN A 182 8.50 3.56 -21.68
N PRO A 183 9.32 4.17 -22.55
CA PRO A 183 9.51 5.62 -22.57
C PRO A 183 8.26 6.42 -22.98
N ASN A 184 7.25 5.79 -23.55
CA ASN A 184 6.00 6.41 -23.97
C ASN A 184 4.79 6.03 -23.10
N ASP A 185 5.01 5.23 -22.05
CA ASP A 185 3.97 4.76 -21.15
C ASP A 185 4.34 5.08 -19.69
N LEU A 186 3.33 5.43 -18.89
CA LEU A 186 3.54 5.78 -17.49
C LEU A 186 3.74 4.50 -16.66
N VAL A 187 4.74 4.51 -15.80
CA VAL A 187 4.98 3.48 -14.78
C VAL A 187 4.61 4.04 -13.41
N ILE A 188 3.65 3.41 -12.76
CA ILE A 188 3.15 3.78 -11.44
C ILE A 188 3.69 2.78 -10.43
N VAL A 189 4.50 3.28 -9.49
CA VAL A 189 5.10 2.47 -8.43
C VAL A 189 4.38 2.76 -7.12
N ASP A 190 3.59 1.80 -6.65
CA ASP A 190 2.88 1.89 -5.36
C ASP A 190 3.80 1.41 -4.24
N GLU A 191 4.38 2.36 -3.54
CA GLU A 191 5.32 2.19 -2.45
C GLU A 191 4.65 2.20 -1.06
N ALA A 192 3.44 1.68 -0.93
CA ALA A 192 2.71 1.67 0.34
C ALA A 192 3.49 0.98 1.50
N TYR A 193 4.45 0.13 1.20
CA TYR A 193 5.23 -0.64 2.18
C TYR A 193 6.74 -0.38 2.13
N VAL A 194 7.21 0.59 1.38
CA VAL A 194 8.65 0.84 1.12
C VAL A 194 9.46 1.07 2.40
N ASP A 195 8.87 1.74 3.39
CA ASP A 195 9.53 2.09 4.66
C ASP A 195 9.94 0.87 5.52
N PHE A 196 9.54 -0.35 5.13
CA PHE A 196 9.84 -1.58 5.89
C PHE A 196 11.04 -2.36 5.36
N GLY A 197 11.92 -1.71 4.58
CA GLY A 197 13.21 -2.25 4.17
C GLY A 197 13.38 -2.47 2.67
N ALA A 198 12.50 -1.92 1.83
CA ALA A 198 12.70 -1.86 0.39
C ALA A 198 13.41 -0.57 -0.02
N GLU A 199 13.94 -0.54 -1.25
CA GLU A 199 14.51 0.66 -1.86
C GLU A 199 13.41 1.50 -2.51
N SER A 200 13.35 2.79 -2.19
CA SER A 200 12.42 3.70 -2.87
C SER A 200 12.89 4.03 -4.30
N SER A 201 11.91 4.17 -5.18
CA SER A 201 12.10 4.61 -6.56
C SER A 201 12.17 6.14 -6.71
N LEU A 202 12.04 6.90 -5.61
CA LEU A 202 12.10 8.37 -5.62
C LEU A 202 13.29 8.95 -6.40
N PRO A 203 14.53 8.43 -6.31
CA PRO A 203 15.66 8.94 -7.08
C PRO A 203 15.51 8.82 -8.61
N LEU A 204 14.60 7.98 -9.10
CA LEU A 204 14.33 7.85 -10.54
C LEU A 204 13.62 9.08 -11.13
N LEU A 205 12.94 9.88 -10.30
CA LEU A 205 12.31 11.14 -10.73
C LEU A 205 13.30 12.16 -11.29
N GLU A 206 14.57 12.04 -10.97
CA GLU A 206 15.62 12.89 -11.54
C GLU A 206 15.89 12.59 -13.02
N LYS A 207 15.71 11.34 -13.42
CA LYS A 207 16.09 10.83 -14.73
C LYS A 207 14.92 10.62 -15.68
N TYR A 208 13.72 10.41 -15.13
CA TYR A 208 12.56 9.95 -15.88
C TYR A 208 11.32 10.79 -15.55
N ASP A 209 10.62 11.22 -16.58
CA ASP A 209 9.35 11.96 -16.49
C ASP A 209 8.11 11.05 -16.58
N ASN A 210 8.30 9.77 -16.92
CA ASN A 210 7.26 8.76 -17.09
C ASN A 210 7.10 7.84 -15.86
N ILE A 211 7.33 8.36 -14.66
CA ILE A 211 7.13 7.62 -13.40
C ILE A 211 6.27 8.42 -12.42
N LEU A 212 5.31 7.73 -11.78
CA LEU A 212 4.53 8.22 -10.64
C LEU A 212 4.77 7.30 -9.45
N ILE A 213 5.22 7.86 -8.33
CA ILE A 213 5.45 7.12 -7.09
C ILE A 213 4.34 7.45 -6.12
N ILE A 214 3.72 6.43 -5.55
CA ILE A 214 2.60 6.56 -4.62
C ILE A 214 3.02 6.04 -3.25
N GLN A 215 2.79 6.82 -2.19
CA GLN A 215 3.04 6.41 -0.81
C GLN A 215 1.83 6.72 0.08
N THR A 216 1.82 6.17 1.29
CA THR A 216 0.69 6.31 2.22
C THR A 216 1.15 6.62 3.64
N PHE A 217 0.30 7.30 4.39
CA PHE A 217 0.44 7.46 5.84
C PHE A 217 -0.20 6.29 6.62
N SER A 218 -0.89 5.37 5.93
CA SER A 218 -1.68 4.31 6.59
C SER A 218 -0.84 3.21 7.25
N LYS A 219 0.42 3.04 6.85
CA LYS A 219 1.27 1.91 7.27
C LYS A 219 2.36 2.35 8.23
N SER A 220 3.50 2.78 7.74
CA SER A 220 4.65 3.22 8.55
C SER A 220 4.32 4.41 9.47
N ARG A 221 3.46 5.30 9.01
CA ARG A 221 3.11 6.57 9.66
C ARG A 221 1.88 6.50 10.58
N SER A 222 1.34 5.30 10.83
CA SER A 222 0.27 5.00 11.81
C SER A 222 -1.04 5.81 11.65
N LEU A 223 -1.38 6.26 10.43
CA LEU A 223 -2.57 7.06 10.13
C LEU A 223 -3.61 6.33 9.24
N ALA A 224 -3.74 5.01 9.37
CA ALA A 224 -4.70 4.25 8.57
C ALA A 224 -6.14 4.80 8.66
N GLY A 225 -6.59 5.14 9.88
CA GLY A 225 -7.92 5.73 10.13
C GLY A 225 -8.08 7.17 9.65
N ALA A 226 -7.00 7.94 9.51
CA ALA A 226 -7.02 9.31 9.00
C ALA A 226 -7.14 9.39 7.48
N ARG A 227 -6.88 8.29 6.74
CA ARG A 227 -6.98 8.25 5.29
C ARG A 227 -6.13 9.32 4.60
N LEU A 228 -4.81 9.25 4.73
CA LEU A 228 -3.88 10.18 4.08
C LEU A 228 -2.88 9.43 3.21
N GLY A 229 -2.73 9.86 1.96
CA GLY A 229 -1.77 9.34 1.00
C GLY A 229 -1.26 10.44 0.08
N PHE A 230 -0.29 10.14 -0.73
CA PHE A 230 0.27 11.09 -1.68
C PHE A 230 0.90 10.40 -2.89
N GLY A 231 0.97 11.17 -3.99
CA GLY A 231 1.74 10.81 -5.18
C GLY A 231 2.84 11.84 -5.45
N VAL A 232 3.95 11.37 -6.03
CA VAL A 232 5.10 12.20 -6.41
C VAL A 232 5.50 11.90 -7.84
N ALA A 233 5.57 12.93 -8.69
CA ALA A 233 5.91 12.79 -10.11
C ALA A 233 6.42 14.13 -10.69
N SER A 234 6.62 14.17 -12.00
CA SER A 234 6.82 15.44 -12.73
C SER A 234 5.63 16.38 -12.49
N ALA A 235 5.87 17.69 -12.55
CA ALA A 235 4.83 18.70 -12.35
C ALA A 235 3.68 18.59 -13.37
N GLU A 236 3.93 18.02 -14.54
CA GLU A 236 2.92 17.79 -15.57
C GLU A 236 1.94 16.68 -15.15
N ILE A 237 2.45 15.53 -14.73
CA ILE A 237 1.63 14.41 -14.21
C ILE A 237 0.82 14.86 -12.99
N ILE A 238 1.43 15.60 -12.07
CA ILE A 238 0.73 16.09 -10.87
C ILE A 238 -0.38 17.07 -11.23
N ARG A 239 -0.18 17.93 -12.24
CA ARG A 239 -1.23 18.83 -12.74
C ARG A 239 -2.42 18.10 -13.33
N ASP A 240 -2.17 17.01 -14.08
CA ASP A 240 -3.24 16.17 -14.62
C ASP A 240 -4.04 15.49 -13.49
N LEU A 241 -3.36 14.93 -12.49
CA LEU A 241 -4.00 14.35 -11.32
C LEU A 241 -4.80 15.40 -10.52
N HIS A 242 -4.29 16.63 -10.38
CA HIS A 242 -5.06 17.73 -9.77
C HIS A 242 -6.32 18.09 -10.57
N THR A 243 -6.29 18.00 -11.90
CA THR A 243 -7.46 18.21 -12.73
C THR A 243 -8.55 17.17 -12.42
N ILE A 244 -8.18 15.89 -12.33
CA ILE A 244 -9.13 14.82 -11.94
C ILE A 244 -9.63 15.03 -10.51
N ARG A 245 -8.74 15.27 -9.54
CA ARG A 245 -9.12 15.53 -8.14
C ARG A 245 -10.14 16.67 -8.04
N ASN A 246 -9.83 17.81 -8.64
CA ASN A 246 -10.68 19.00 -8.54
C ASN A 246 -12.03 18.82 -9.22
N SER A 247 -12.11 17.92 -10.21
CA SER A 247 -13.35 17.57 -10.90
C SER A 247 -14.17 16.50 -10.16
N THR A 248 -13.53 15.78 -9.21
CA THR A 248 -14.20 14.74 -8.41
C THR A 248 -14.61 15.27 -7.04
N ASN A 249 -13.64 15.75 -6.25
CA ASN A 249 -13.83 16.33 -4.92
C ASN A 249 -12.65 17.25 -4.54
N PRO A 250 -12.76 18.58 -4.72
CA PRO A 250 -11.67 19.51 -4.41
C PRO A 250 -11.31 19.58 -2.92
N TYR A 251 -12.23 19.22 -2.02
CA TYR A 251 -12.03 19.19 -0.56
C TYR A 251 -11.88 17.77 -0.02
N ASN A 252 -11.19 16.90 -0.77
CA ASN A 252 -11.06 15.48 -0.47
C ASN A 252 -10.37 15.17 0.87
N ILE A 253 -9.51 16.07 1.38
CA ILE A 253 -8.82 15.93 2.66
C ILE A 253 -9.38 16.89 3.70
N ASN A 254 -9.93 16.36 4.77
CA ASN A 254 -10.45 17.17 5.86
C ASN A 254 -9.34 17.86 6.68
N THR A 255 -9.71 18.91 7.41
CA THR A 255 -8.79 19.74 8.18
C THR A 255 -8.01 18.98 9.25
N MET A 256 -8.64 18.01 9.94
CA MET A 256 -7.98 17.20 10.98
C MET A 256 -6.93 16.28 10.38
N THR A 257 -7.22 15.66 9.23
CA THR A 257 -6.29 14.80 8.51
C THR A 257 -5.07 15.57 8.02
N GLN A 258 -5.26 16.78 7.46
CA GLN A 258 -4.13 17.63 7.05
C GLN A 258 -3.24 17.97 8.25
N ALA A 259 -3.84 18.32 9.38
CA ALA A 259 -3.13 18.66 10.61
C ALA A 259 -2.39 17.44 11.20
N ALA A 260 -3.02 16.27 11.22
CA ALA A 260 -2.38 15.01 11.66
C ALA A 260 -1.16 14.67 10.79
N GLY A 261 -1.30 14.80 9.46
CA GLY A 261 -0.19 14.61 8.53
C GLY A 261 1.01 15.50 8.82
N LEU A 262 0.79 16.78 9.11
CA LEU A 262 1.85 17.71 9.52
C LEU A 262 2.53 17.25 10.81
N GLY A 263 1.77 16.80 11.81
CA GLY A 263 2.33 16.29 13.07
C GLY A 263 3.18 15.04 12.89
N VAL A 264 2.80 14.17 11.96
CA VAL A 264 3.64 13.00 11.61
C VAL A 264 4.96 13.42 10.99
N LEU A 265 4.96 14.41 10.08
CA LEU A 265 6.19 14.90 9.45
C LEU A 265 7.13 15.65 10.41
N GLU A 266 6.72 15.93 11.63
CA GLU A 266 7.55 16.48 12.69
C GLU A 266 8.21 15.40 13.56
N GLU A 267 7.81 14.15 13.41
CA GLU A 267 8.19 13.02 14.26
C GLU A 267 8.90 11.91 13.45
N GLU A 268 9.70 12.28 12.44
CA GLU A 268 10.39 11.32 11.54
C GLU A 268 11.20 10.27 12.29
N GLU A 269 11.88 10.67 13.36
CA GLU A 269 12.68 9.76 14.18
C GLU A 269 11.81 8.70 14.89
N THR A 270 10.63 9.07 15.37
CA THR A 270 9.66 8.15 15.96
C THR A 270 9.17 7.13 14.92
N ILE A 271 8.85 7.59 13.70
CA ILE A 271 8.43 6.74 12.60
C ILE A 271 9.54 5.75 12.23
N ARG A 272 10.77 6.22 12.09
CA ARG A 272 11.95 5.38 11.78
C ARG A 272 12.12 4.26 12.80
N ARG A 273 12.10 4.57 14.10
CA ARG A 273 12.21 3.57 15.17
C ARG A 273 11.07 2.55 15.15
N ASN A 274 9.85 2.99 14.87
CA ASN A 274 8.71 2.10 14.73
C ASN A 274 8.89 1.12 13.56
N CYS A 275 9.36 1.60 12.41
CA CYS A 275 9.68 0.76 11.26
C CYS A 275 10.78 -0.26 11.58
N GLU A 276 11.87 0.17 12.24
CA GLU A 276 12.95 -0.72 12.67
C GLU A 276 12.44 -1.83 13.60
N THR A 277 11.54 -1.48 14.52
CA THR A 277 10.92 -2.46 15.43
C THR A 277 10.07 -3.47 14.63
N ILE A 278 9.27 -3.01 13.67
CA ILE A 278 8.47 -3.90 12.79
C ILE A 278 9.39 -4.81 11.97
N ILE A 279 10.49 -4.29 11.42
CA ILE A 279 11.48 -5.08 10.67
C ILE A 279 12.10 -6.16 11.58
N ALA A 280 12.48 -5.81 12.80
CA ALA A 280 13.03 -6.76 13.77
C ALA A 280 12.01 -7.83 14.16
N ASN A 281 10.76 -7.47 14.39
CA ASN A 281 9.67 -8.40 14.70
C ASN A 281 9.35 -9.30 13.50
N ARG A 282 9.41 -8.79 12.25
CA ARG A 282 9.26 -9.61 11.05
C ARG A 282 10.34 -10.70 10.98
N ARG A 283 11.61 -10.34 11.14
CA ARG A 283 12.73 -11.32 11.16
C ARG A 283 12.55 -12.39 12.22
N TYR A 284 12.25 -11.97 13.44
CA TYR A 284 11.96 -12.88 14.54
C TYR A 284 10.84 -13.86 14.21
N THR A 285 9.74 -13.37 13.64
CA THR A 285 8.58 -14.19 13.30
C THR A 285 8.90 -15.15 12.14
N GLN A 286 9.64 -14.69 11.13
CA GLN A 286 10.08 -15.51 10.00
C GLN A 286 10.96 -16.69 10.45
N GLU A 287 11.91 -16.47 11.36
CA GLU A 287 12.76 -17.51 11.92
C GLU A 287 11.94 -18.59 12.65
N ARG A 288 10.95 -18.19 13.45
CA ARG A 288 10.06 -19.11 14.18
C ARG A 288 9.13 -19.88 13.24
N LEU A 289 8.54 -19.23 12.26
CA LEU A 289 7.70 -19.87 11.26
C LEU A 289 8.48 -20.90 10.43
N SER A 290 9.71 -20.58 10.02
CA SER A 290 10.60 -21.52 9.32
C SER A 290 10.94 -22.74 10.18
N ALA A 291 11.18 -22.55 11.48
CA ALA A 291 11.40 -23.65 12.42
C ALA A 291 10.15 -24.52 12.63
N MET A 292 8.95 -23.97 12.42
CA MET A 292 7.68 -24.70 12.45
C MET A 292 7.36 -25.40 11.12
N GLY A 293 8.20 -25.25 10.07
CA GLY A 293 8.05 -25.89 8.76
C GLY A 293 7.22 -25.10 7.75
N PHE A 294 6.97 -23.80 7.99
CA PHE A 294 6.31 -22.95 7.01
C PHE A 294 7.24 -22.53 5.88
N GLU A 295 6.69 -22.46 4.68
CA GLU A 295 7.29 -21.81 3.52
C GLU A 295 6.87 -20.34 3.49
N LEU A 296 7.83 -19.43 3.33
CA LEU A 296 7.64 -17.99 3.40
C LEU A 296 8.12 -17.32 2.12
N THR A 297 7.48 -16.24 1.72
CA THR A 297 8.05 -15.31 0.75
C THR A 297 9.09 -14.40 1.43
N ASP A 298 10.03 -13.87 0.65
CA ASP A 298 11.05 -12.90 1.11
C ASP A 298 10.41 -11.50 1.20
N SER A 299 9.73 -11.25 2.32
CA SER A 299 8.96 -10.02 2.50
C SER A 299 9.83 -8.86 2.97
N SER A 300 9.70 -7.73 2.27
CA SER A 300 10.19 -6.40 2.66
C SER A 300 9.06 -5.45 3.11
N ALA A 301 7.88 -6.00 3.48
CA ALA A 301 6.71 -5.26 3.95
C ALA A 301 6.48 -5.42 5.45
N ASN A 302 5.42 -4.80 6.00
CA ASN A 302 4.99 -5.00 7.38
C ASN A 302 4.08 -6.24 7.57
N PHE A 303 4.27 -7.26 6.73
CA PHE A 303 3.55 -8.53 6.81
C PHE A 303 4.41 -9.69 6.28
N ILE A 304 4.00 -10.91 6.59
CA ILE A 304 4.55 -12.16 6.08
C ILE A 304 3.47 -12.85 5.25
N PHE A 305 3.84 -13.44 4.11
CA PHE A 305 3.01 -14.30 3.30
C PHE A 305 3.53 -15.73 3.42
N MET A 306 2.72 -16.62 4.00
CA MET A 306 3.14 -17.93 4.46
C MET A 306 2.18 -19.04 4.07
N LYS A 307 2.69 -20.25 3.83
CA LYS A 307 1.90 -21.50 3.72
C LYS A 307 2.60 -22.63 4.48
N HIS A 308 1.82 -23.64 4.90
CA HIS A 308 2.37 -24.86 5.47
C HIS A 308 2.19 -26.02 4.46
N PRO A 309 3.26 -26.80 4.14
CA PRO A 309 3.19 -27.81 3.06
C PRO A 309 2.21 -28.98 3.34
N ALA A 310 1.91 -29.26 4.60
CA ALA A 310 1.08 -30.39 5.01
C ALA A 310 -0.26 -29.99 5.63
N VAL A 311 -0.57 -28.71 5.81
CA VAL A 311 -1.80 -28.23 6.45
C VAL A 311 -2.47 -27.19 5.58
N ASP A 312 -3.76 -27.35 5.32
CA ASP A 312 -4.56 -26.44 4.48
C ASP A 312 -4.63 -25.02 5.05
N GLY A 313 -4.37 -24.03 4.17
CA GLY A 313 -4.30 -22.63 4.56
C GLY A 313 -5.63 -22.06 5.07
N GLY A 314 -6.76 -22.53 4.52
CA GLY A 314 -8.10 -22.14 4.97
C GLY A 314 -8.40 -22.67 6.38
N ARG A 315 -8.03 -23.91 6.67
CA ARG A 315 -8.17 -24.48 8.02
C ARG A 315 -7.31 -23.76 9.05
N ILE A 316 -6.06 -23.41 8.70
CA ILE A 316 -5.23 -22.58 9.58
C ILE A 316 -5.94 -21.26 9.88
N TYR A 317 -6.48 -20.59 8.88
CA TYR A 317 -7.19 -19.32 9.05
C TYR A 317 -8.41 -19.46 9.98
N GLU A 318 -9.26 -20.49 9.78
CA GLU A 318 -10.45 -20.72 10.58
C GLU A 318 -10.13 -20.98 12.07
N GLU A 319 -9.15 -21.84 12.34
CA GLU A 319 -8.72 -22.18 13.69
C GLU A 319 -8.03 -21.00 14.41
N MET A 320 -7.22 -20.22 13.70
CA MET A 320 -6.62 -19.00 14.24
C MET A 320 -7.70 -17.98 14.64
N LYS A 321 -8.71 -17.78 13.78
CA LYS A 321 -9.84 -16.89 14.04
C LYS A 321 -10.66 -17.35 15.25
N ALA A 322 -10.98 -18.64 15.33
CA ALA A 322 -11.71 -19.22 16.45
C ALA A 322 -10.99 -19.01 17.80
N ARG A 323 -9.65 -18.94 17.79
CA ARG A 323 -8.80 -18.70 18.98
C ARG A 323 -8.42 -17.23 19.18
N GLY A 324 -9.13 -16.30 18.52
CA GLY A 324 -8.97 -14.87 18.74
C GLY A 324 -7.77 -14.23 18.04
N VAL A 325 -7.19 -14.86 17.00
CA VAL A 325 -6.12 -14.28 16.19
C VAL A 325 -6.60 -14.10 14.75
N LEU A 326 -6.72 -12.85 14.30
CA LEU A 326 -7.19 -12.50 12.96
C LEU A 326 -5.98 -12.36 12.00
N ILE A 327 -5.87 -13.28 11.05
CA ILE A 327 -4.96 -13.21 9.90
C ILE A 327 -5.75 -13.04 8.60
N ARG A 328 -5.12 -12.88 7.48
CA ARG A 328 -5.80 -12.77 6.18
C ARG A 328 -5.59 -14.04 5.36
N HIS A 329 -6.69 -14.64 4.93
CA HIS A 329 -6.72 -15.75 3.97
C HIS A 329 -7.25 -15.28 2.61
N PHE A 330 -6.90 -16.02 1.54
CA PHE A 330 -7.28 -15.71 0.16
C PHE A 330 -7.84 -16.98 -0.51
N THR A 331 -8.88 -16.80 -1.32
CA THR A 331 -9.55 -17.92 -2.02
C THR A 331 -9.14 -18.06 -3.49
N LYS A 332 -8.38 -17.11 -4.05
CA LYS A 332 -7.86 -17.20 -5.42
C LYS A 332 -6.88 -18.38 -5.51
N GLU A 333 -7.02 -19.26 -6.51
CA GLU A 333 -6.36 -20.56 -6.62
C GLU A 333 -4.86 -20.54 -6.27
N ARG A 334 -4.07 -19.66 -6.88
CA ARG A 334 -2.63 -19.55 -6.62
C ARG A 334 -2.27 -19.08 -5.21
N MET A 335 -3.23 -18.54 -4.45
CA MET A 335 -3.05 -18.04 -3.08
C MET A 335 -3.80 -18.85 -2.02
N ALA A 336 -4.64 -19.82 -2.42
CA ALA A 336 -5.55 -20.52 -1.51
C ALA A 336 -4.85 -21.30 -0.38
N GLN A 337 -3.58 -21.64 -0.54
CA GLN A 337 -2.78 -22.28 0.51
C GLN A 337 -2.02 -21.26 1.39
N TYR A 338 -2.06 -19.98 1.02
CA TYR A 338 -1.33 -18.95 1.75
C TYR A 338 -2.21 -18.17 2.71
N ASN A 339 -1.58 -17.75 3.80
CA ASN A 339 -2.10 -16.75 4.73
C ASN A 339 -1.14 -15.56 4.79
N ARG A 340 -1.68 -14.34 4.93
CA ARG A 340 -0.90 -13.13 5.16
C ARG A 340 -1.10 -12.67 6.60
N VAL A 341 0.02 -12.45 7.28
CA VAL A 341 0.06 -12.05 8.69
C VAL A 341 0.73 -10.69 8.82
N THR A 342 0.02 -9.73 9.33
CA THR A 342 0.56 -8.40 9.67
C THR A 342 1.57 -8.53 10.82
N ILE A 343 2.65 -7.79 10.76
CA ILE A 343 3.62 -7.74 11.86
C ILE A 343 3.14 -6.74 12.91
N GLY A 344 2.81 -7.27 14.06
CA GLY A 344 2.40 -6.52 15.24
C GLY A 344 3.54 -6.18 16.19
N SER A 345 3.19 -5.82 17.43
CA SER A 345 4.16 -5.73 18.53
C SER A 345 4.80 -7.09 18.83
N ARG A 346 5.88 -7.12 19.60
CA ARG A 346 6.50 -8.39 20.01
C ARG A 346 5.51 -9.30 20.73
N GLU A 347 4.72 -8.75 21.64
CA GLU A 347 3.72 -9.47 22.40
C GLU A 347 2.63 -10.07 21.49
N GLN A 348 2.19 -9.31 20.47
CA GLN A 348 1.23 -9.79 19.48
C GLN A 348 1.81 -10.94 18.64
N MET A 349 3.09 -10.84 18.25
CA MET A 349 3.76 -11.92 17.52
C MET A 349 3.98 -13.16 18.38
N ASP A 350 4.27 -13.02 19.66
CA ASP A 350 4.41 -14.15 20.57
C ASP A 350 3.08 -14.88 20.78
N VAL A 351 1.96 -14.15 20.93
CA VAL A 351 0.61 -14.73 20.97
C VAL A 351 0.28 -15.45 19.65
N PHE A 352 0.53 -14.82 18.51
CA PHE A 352 0.31 -15.42 17.19
C PHE A 352 1.08 -16.73 17.03
N LEU A 353 2.38 -16.76 17.34
CA LEU A 353 3.24 -17.94 17.20
C LEU A 353 2.82 -19.07 18.13
N LYS A 354 2.42 -18.75 19.37
CA LYS A 354 1.92 -19.74 20.33
C LYS A 354 0.64 -20.40 19.82
N VAL A 355 -0.36 -19.60 19.47
CA VAL A 355 -1.66 -20.11 18.99
C VAL A 355 -1.49 -20.90 17.69
N LEU A 356 -0.63 -20.41 16.76
CA LEU A 356 -0.35 -21.12 15.52
C LEU A 356 0.33 -22.47 15.77
N GLY A 357 1.23 -22.57 16.75
CA GLY A 357 1.86 -23.83 17.14
C GLY A 357 0.83 -24.87 17.59
N GLU A 358 -0.10 -24.46 18.46
CA GLU A 358 -1.21 -25.32 18.94
C GLU A 358 -2.10 -25.77 17.77
N VAL A 359 -2.45 -24.86 16.85
CA VAL A 359 -3.25 -25.15 15.64
C VAL A 359 -2.55 -26.17 14.74
N ILE A 360 -1.25 -26.01 14.50
CA ILE A 360 -0.50 -26.92 13.61
C ILE A 360 -0.36 -28.31 14.24
N GLU A 361 -0.22 -28.43 15.56
CA GLU A 361 -0.16 -29.72 16.25
C GLU A 361 -1.50 -30.47 16.16
N GLU A 362 -2.63 -29.77 16.22
CA GLU A 362 -3.97 -30.36 16.13
C GLU A 362 -4.38 -30.73 14.68
N LEU A 363 -3.87 -30.01 13.69
CA LEU A 363 -4.23 -30.20 12.28
C LEU A 363 -3.35 -31.23 11.54
N LYS A 364 -2.21 -31.63 12.12
CA LYS A 364 -1.35 -32.73 11.62
C LYS A 364 -1.89 -34.10 11.99
#